data_932bd1efc6b2b43a347b12addc5010f1
#
_entry.id   932bd1efc6b2b43a347b12addc5010f1
#
_cell.length_a   1.000
_cell.length_b   1.000
_cell.length_c   1.000
_cell.angle_alpha   90.00
_cell.angle_beta   90.00
_cell.angle_gamma   90.00
#
_symmetry.space_group_name_H-M   'P 1'
#
loop_
_entity.id
_entity.type
_entity.pdbx_description
1 polymer ?
#
loop_
_entity_poly.entity_id
_entity_poly.type
_entity_poly.pdbx_seq_one_letter_code
_entity_poly.pdbx_strand_id
1 'polypeptide(L)'
;MFTHYTGNQQFDLQLNRSLGPILDRPGMDRLTTSVLPRIRSTRQITELAERLAVRFDSSGDAAAAWRLYALAAFYLPEHDPRKRRFIDAMSREFDASHAHLALSRHAIPYGDGVLTAIRWEADPADRARFPEAPATLVMMNGFDGYAEEIMGFAEHFPSRPFD
;
A
#
# COMPACT_ATOMS: atom_id res chain seq x y z
N MET A 1 3.19 1.96 17.45
CA MET A 1 2.74 1.03 18.51
C MET A 1 1.78 0.02 17.88
N PHE A 2 1.93 -1.29 18.13
CA PHE A 2 1.00 -2.32 17.64
C PHE A 2 -0.29 -2.31 18.46
N THR A 3 -1.44 -2.30 17.79
CA THR A 3 -2.75 -2.25 18.44
C THR A 3 -3.52 -3.56 18.22
N HIS A 4 -4.07 -4.12 19.29
CA HIS A 4 -4.93 -5.29 19.24
C HIS A 4 -6.40 -4.88 19.03
N TYR A 5 -6.85 -4.90 17.79
CA TYR A 5 -8.21 -4.49 17.43
C TYR A 5 -9.25 -5.61 17.60
N THR A 6 -8.91 -6.81 17.13
CA THR A 6 -9.87 -7.92 16.99
C THR A 6 -9.62 -9.06 17.99
N GLY A 7 -8.44 -9.10 18.60
CA GLY A 7 -7.96 -10.22 19.39
C GLY A 7 -7.44 -11.40 18.55
N ASN A 8 -7.44 -11.30 17.23
CA ASN A 8 -6.77 -12.23 16.33
C ASN A 8 -5.50 -11.58 15.80
N GLN A 9 -4.35 -12.14 16.17
CA GLN A 9 -3.04 -11.56 15.86
C GLN A 9 -2.82 -11.37 14.35
N GLN A 10 -3.25 -12.30 13.51
CA GLN A 10 -3.08 -12.21 12.07
C GLN A 10 -3.94 -11.10 11.47
N PHE A 11 -5.19 -10.94 11.95
CA PHE A 11 -6.04 -9.83 11.53
C PHE A 11 -5.46 -8.50 11.99
N ASP A 12 -5.04 -8.44 13.24
CA ASP A 12 -4.48 -7.23 13.84
C ASP A 12 -3.21 -6.78 13.11
N LEU A 13 -2.37 -7.72 12.63
CA LEU A 13 -1.18 -7.41 11.83
C LEU A 13 -1.56 -6.66 10.55
N GLN A 14 -2.50 -7.20 9.77
CA GLN A 14 -2.92 -6.58 8.51
C GLN A 14 -3.69 -5.26 8.73
N LEU A 15 -4.49 -5.20 9.79
CA LEU A 15 -5.20 -3.97 10.16
C LEU A 15 -4.21 -2.87 10.59
N ASN A 16 -3.20 -3.16 11.40
CA ASN A 16 -2.17 -2.17 11.76
C ASN A 16 -1.39 -1.67 10.54
N ARG A 17 -1.02 -2.58 9.63
CA ARG A 17 -0.30 -2.26 8.39
C ARG A 17 -1.09 -1.29 7.51
N SER A 18 -2.37 -1.57 7.30
CA SER A 18 -3.21 -0.79 6.39
C SER A 18 -3.84 0.44 7.02
N LEU A 19 -4.25 0.36 8.30
CA LEU A 19 -4.97 1.43 8.97
C LEU A 19 -4.04 2.39 9.72
N GLY A 20 -2.89 1.92 10.23
CA GLY A 20 -1.96 2.73 11.01
C GLY A 20 -1.68 4.10 10.40
N PRO A 21 -1.35 4.19 9.09
CA PRO A 21 -1.06 5.46 8.43
C PRO A 21 -2.26 6.41 8.23
N ILE A 22 -3.48 5.94 8.50
CA ILE A 22 -4.72 6.69 8.23
C ILE A 22 -5.63 6.85 9.46
N LEU A 23 -5.11 6.56 10.65
CA LEU A 23 -5.89 6.62 11.89
C LEU A 23 -6.36 8.05 12.25
N ASP A 24 -5.72 9.07 11.72
CA ASP A 24 -6.06 10.48 11.89
C ASP A 24 -7.26 10.93 11.01
N ARG A 25 -7.73 10.06 10.12
CA ARG A 25 -8.83 10.39 9.21
C ARG A 25 -10.19 10.36 9.93
N PRO A 26 -11.16 11.19 9.49
CA PRO A 26 -12.49 11.26 10.10
C PRO A 26 -13.19 9.90 10.18
N GLY A 27 -13.68 9.55 11.38
CA GLY A 27 -14.44 8.33 11.63
C GLY A 27 -13.60 7.10 11.95
N MET A 28 -12.25 7.20 11.95
CA MET A 28 -11.37 6.09 12.31
C MET A 28 -11.46 5.72 13.80
N ASP A 29 -11.69 6.69 14.70
CA ASP A 29 -11.93 6.39 16.11
C ASP A 29 -13.12 5.44 16.31
N ARG A 30 -14.25 5.71 15.65
CA ARG A 30 -15.42 4.84 15.70
C ARG A 30 -15.14 3.48 15.08
N LEU A 31 -14.37 3.44 14.00
CA LEU A 31 -13.97 2.19 13.36
C LEU A 31 -13.19 1.32 14.34
N THR A 32 -12.15 1.86 14.94
CA THR A 32 -11.24 1.11 15.83
C THR A 32 -11.90 0.68 17.13
N THR A 33 -12.76 1.50 17.70
CA THR A 33 -13.40 1.23 19.00
C THR A 33 -14.67 0.41 18.92
N SER A 34 -15.43 0.51 17.84
CA SER A 34 -16.79 -0.06 17.77
C SER A 34 -16.97 -1.11 16.69
N VAL A 35 -16.18 -1.09 15.61
CA VAL A 35 -16.35 -1.99 14.46
C VAL A 35 -15.31 -3.10 14.49
N LEU A 36 -14.02 -2.76 14.55
CA LEU A 36 -12.94 -3.75 14.50
C LEU A 36 -13.02 -4.81 15.61
N PRO A 37 -13.40 -4.49 16.88
CA PRO A 37 -13.55 -5.49 17.92
C PRO A 37 -14.61 -6.58 17.64
N ARG A 38 -15.46 -6.36 16.62
CA ARG A 38 -16.52 -7.30 16.21
C ARG A 38 -16.16 -8.15 14.99
N ILE A 39 -15.01 -7.91 14.37
CA ILE A 39 -14.52 -8.68 13.22
C ILE A 39 -14.16 -10.11 13.68
N ARG A 40 -14.64 -11.11 12.92
CA ARG A 40 -14.41 -12.54 13.21
C ARG A 40 -14.00 -13.33 11.97
N SER A 41 -13.96 -12.72 10.78
CA SER A 41 -13.62 -13.43 9.55
C SER A 41 -12.91 -12.52 8.54
N THR A 42 -12.11 -13.14 7.66
CA THR A 42 -11.45 -12.46 6.54
C THR A 42 -12.45 -11.79 5.60
N ARG A 43 -13.62 -12.42 5.38
CA ARG A 43 -14.70 -11.83 4.58
C ARG A 43 -15.16 -10.49 5.15
N GLN A 44 -15.32 -10.39 6.48
CA GLN A 44 -15.72 -9.14 7.12
C GLN A 44 -14.65 -8.06 6.95
N ILE A 45 -13.36 -8.44 6.99
CA ILE A 45 -12.26 -7.49 6.72
C ILE A 45 -12.32 -6.99 5.29
N THR A 46 -12.44 -7.90 4.32
CA THR A 46 -12.54 -7.53 2.89
C THR A 46 -13.72 -6.59 2.62
N GLU A 47 -14.93 -6.93 3.11
CA GLU A 47 -16.12 -6.11 2.91
C GLU A 47 -16.02 -4.74 3.59
N LEU A 48 -15.40 -4.67 4.77
CA LEU A 48 -15.15 -3.42 5.47
C LEU A 48 -14.14 -2.56 4.71
N ALA A 49 -13.02 -3.16 4.31
CA ALA A 49 -11.97 -2.48 3.57
C ALA A 49 -12.46 -1.94 2.23
N GLU A 50 -13.26 -2.72 1.48
CA GLU A 50 -13.89 -2.27 0.23
C GLU A 50 -14.77 -1.04 0.45
N ARG A 51 -15.68 -1.06 1.46
CA ARG A 51 -16.54 0.09 1.74
C ARG A 51 -15.76 1.35 2.11
N LEU A 52 -14.72 1.20 2.91
CA LEU A 52 -13.87 2.32 3.30
C LEU A 52 -13.05 2.83 2.12
N ALA A 53 -12.48 1.93 1.30
CA ALA A 53 -11.73 2.28 0.11
C ALA A 53 -12.57 3.13 -0.85
N VAL A 54 -13.76 2.67 -1.19
CA VAL A 54 -14.71 3.41 -2.05
C VAL A 54 -15.08 4.77 -1.46
N ARG A 55 -15.26 4.85 -0.14
CA ARG A 55 -15.55 6.13 0.52
C ARG A 55 -14.41 7.12 0.39
N PHE A 56 -13.18 6.69 0.67
CA PHE A 56 -12.00 7.57 0.61
C PHE A 56 -11.65 7.93 -0.85
N ASP A 57 -11.76 6.98 -1.79
CA ASP A 57 -11.64 7.21 -3.23
C ASP A 57 -12.64 8.31 -3.68
N SER A 58 -13.91 8.17 -3.33
CA SER A 58 -14.97 9.16 -3.66
C SER A 58 -14.75 10.54 -3.02
N SER A 59 -14.01 10.62 -1.91
CA SER A 59 -13.65 11.88 -1.25
C SER A 59 -12.32 12.48 -1.73
N GLY A 60 -11.60 11.79 -2.62
CA GLY A 60 -10.31 12.23 -3.14
C GLY A 60 -9.12 11.97 -2.21
N ASP A 61 -9.30 11.18 -1.11
CA ASP A 61 -8.20 10.76 -0.26
C ASP A 61 -7.54 9.50 -0.83
N ALA A 62 -6.79 9.68 -1.91
CA ALA A 62 -6.08 8.61 -2.61
C ALA A 62 -5.09 7.87 -1.69
N ALA A 63 -4.46 8.58 -0.75
CA ALA A 63 -3.51 8.00 0.20
C ALA A 63 -4.17 6.99 1.16
N ALA A 64 -5.41 7.22 1.57
CA ALA A 64 -6.19 6.26 2.35
C ALA A 64 -6.78 5.16 1.46
N ALA A 65 -7.27 5.51 0.28
CA ALA A 65 -7.97 4.59 -0.62
C ALA A 65 -7.08 3.44 -1.06
N TRP A 66 -5.84 3.69 -1.51
CA TRP A 66 -4.97 2.63 -1.98
C TRP A 66 -4.65 1.57 -0.90
N ARG A 67 -4.41 1.99 0.34
CA ARG A 67 -4.14 1.08 1.46
C ARG A 67 -5.33 0.18 1.77
N LEU A 68 -6.51 0.71 1.64
CA LEU A 68 -7.75 -0.01 1.89
C LEU A 68 -8.11 -0.96 0.73
N TYR A 69 -7.82 -0.58 -0.52
CA TYR A 69 -7.91 -1.50 -1.65
C TYR A 69 -6.91 -2.65 -1.53
N ALA A 70 -5.67 -2.38 -1.08
CA ALA A 70 -4.69 -3.43 -0.76
C ALA A 70 -5.23 -4.42 0.28
N LEU A 71 -5.78 -3.91 1.39
CA LEU A 71 -6.39 -4.73 2.44
C LEU A 71 -7.60 -5.53 1.93
N ALA A 72 -8.44 -4.93 1.07
CA ALA A 72 -9.58 -5.61 0.47
C ALA A 72 -9.16 -6.76 -0.45
N ALA A 73 -8.07 -6.59 -1.20
CA ALA A 73 -7.52 -7.63 -2.08
C ALA A 73 -6.81 -8.75 -1.30
N PHE A 74 -6.20 -8.43 -0.15
CA PHE A 74 -5.29 -9.30 0.58
C PHE A 74 -5.85 -10.69 0.87
N TYR A 75 -7.08 -10.76 1.39
CA TYR A 75 -7.71 -12.04 1.78
C TYR A 75 -8.51 -12.71 0.66
N LEU A 76 -8.60 -12.10 -0.51
CA LEU A 76 -9.31 -12.71 -1.65
C LEU A 76 -8.44 -13.80 -2.30
N PRO A 77 -9.03 -14.95 -2.64
CA PRO A 77 -8.34 -15.95 -3.45
C PRO A 77 -8.01 -15.40 -4.84
N GLU A 78 -6.99 -15.99 -5.49
CA GLU A 78 -6.48 -15.52 -6.78
C GLU A 78 -7.54 -15.49 -7.88
N HIS A 79 -8.45 -16.43 -7.87
CA HIS A 79 -9.53 -16.56 -8.85
C HIS A 79 -10.76 -15.68 -8.56
N ASP A 80 -10.79 -14.94 -7.45
CA ASP A 80 -11.91 -14.01 -7.17
C ASP A 80 -11.79 -12.78 -8.08
N PRO A 81 -12.79 -12.49 -8.93
CA PRO A 81 -12.71 -11.39 -9.89
C PRO A 81 -12.57 -10.01 -9.24
N ARG A 82 -12.95 -9.87 -7.96
CA ARG A 82 -12.78 -8.62 -7.21
C ARG A 82 -11.31 -8.33 -6.91
N LYS A 83 -10.47 -9.39 -6.76
CA LYS A 83 -9.06 -9.22 -6.42
C LYS A 83 -8.34 -8.35 -7.45
N ARG A 84 -8.49 -8.67 -8.74
CA ARG A 84 -7.88 -7.88 -9.81
C ARG A 84 -8.38 -6.43 -9.81
N ARG A 85 -9.69 -6.24 -9.68
CA ARG A 85 -10.28 -4.89 -9.61
C ARG A 85 -9.72 -4.07 -8.45
N PHE A 86 -9.52 -4.69 -7.27
CA PHE A 86 -8.94 -3.99 -6.12
C PHE A 86 -7.46 -3.68 -6.31
N ILE A 87 -6.69 -4.59 -6.92
CA ILE A 87 -5.28 -4.34 -7.26
C ILE A 87 -5.17 -3.18 -8.25
N ASP A 88 -5.98 -3.16 -9.30
CA ASP A 88 -5.98 -2.07 -10.28
C ASP A 88 -6.38 -0.73 -9.65
N ALA A 89 -7.36 -0.73 -8.74
CA ALA A 89 -7.75 0.45 -7.98
C ALA A 89 -6.64 0.90 -7.01
N MET A 90 -6.03 -0.03 -6.30
CA MET A 90 -4.89 0.22 -5.42
C MET A 90 -3.77 0.93 -6.17
N SER A 91 -3.35 0.39 -7.32
CA SER A 91 -2.27 0.97 -8.12
C SER A 91 -2.62 2.37 -8.63
N ARG A 92 -3.85 2.58 -9.08
CA ARG A 92 -4.34 3.91 -9.54
C ARG A 92 -4.29 4.94 -8.40
N GLU A 93 -4.82 4.59 -7.23
CA GLU A 93 -4.86 5.50 -6.08
C GLU A 93 -3.46 5.73 -5.49
N PHE A 94 -2.60 4.71 -5.53
CA PHE A 94 -1.20 4.86 -5.16
C PHE A 94 -0.51 5.90 -6.06
N ASP A 95 -0.63 5.75 -7.38
CA ASP A 95 -0.03 6.67 -8.35
C ASP A 95 -0.56 8.11 -8.17
N ALA A 96 -1.86 8.26 -7.92
CA ALA A 96 -2.46 9.56 -7.63
C ALA A 96 -1.91 10.20 -6.34
N SER A 97 -1.75 9.41 -5.27
CA SER A 97 -1.24 9.89 -3.98
C SER A 97 0.25 10.26 -4.02
N HIS A 98 1.01 9.70 -4.96
CA HIS A 98 2.45 9.92 -5.13
C HIS A 98 2.80 10.67 -6.42
N ALA A 99 1.83 11.36 -7.03
CA ALA A 99 2.02 12.10 -8.29
C ALA A 99 3.10 13.22 -8.20
N HIS A 100 3.46 13.62 -6.98
CA HIS A 100 4.54 14.58 -6.72
C HIS A 100 5.95 13.95 -6.77
N LEU A 101 6.06 12.62 -6.82
CA LEU A 101 7.32 11.88 -6.90
C LEU A 101 7.62 11.47 -8.34
N ALA A 102 8.89 11.39 -8.69
CA ALA A 102 9.34 10.90 -10.00
C ALA A 102 9.27 9.35 -10.04
N LEU A 103 8.04 8.81 -10.04
CA LEU A 103 7.78 7.38 -10.10
C LEU A 103 7.47 6.95 -11.54
N SER A 104 7.93 5.75 -11.89
CA SER A 104 7.56 5.07 -13.13
C SER A 104 7.31 3.58 -12.88
N ARG A 105 6.32 3.01 -13.60
CA ARG A 105 6.03 1.57 -13.54
C ARG A 105 6.69 0.86 -14.72
N HIS A 106 7.32 -0.25 -14.41
CA HIS A 106 8.01 -1.09 -15.39
C HIS A 106 7.44 -2.49 -15.38
N ALA A 107 7.21 -3.03 -16.58
CA ALA A 107 6.83 -4.41 -16.80
C ALA A 107 8.10 -5.22 -17.09
N ILE A 108 8.47 -6.12 -16.19
CA ILE A 108 9.65 -6.97 -16.33
C ILE A 108 9.18 -8.35 -16.78
N PRO A 109 9.52 -8.81 -17.98
CA PRO A 109 9.17 -10.16 -18.43
C PRO A 109 9.75 -11.24 -17.49
N TYR A 110 8.91 -12.21 -17.09
CA TYR A 110 9.31 -13.31 -16.25
C TYR A 110 8.50 -14.56 -16.59
N GLY A 111 9.13 -15.57 -17.17
CA GLY A 111 8.44 -16.75 -17.68
C GLY A 111 7.35 -16.37 -18.68
N ASP A 112 6.15 -16.89 -18.47
CA ASP A 112 4.96 -16.57 -19.28
C ASP A 112 4.18 -15.34 -18.80
N GLY A 113 4.73 -14.64 -17.78
CA GLY A 113 4.08 -13.49 -17.15
C GLY A 113 4.96 -12.26 -17.11
N VAL A 114 4.54 -11.31 -16.28
CA VAL A 114 5.19 -10.03 -16.08
C VAL A 114 5.24 -9.71 -14.60
N LEU A 115 6.40 -9.30 -14.10
CA LEU A 115 6.56 -8.67 -12.80
C LEU A 115 6.42 -7.16 -12.94
N THR A 116 5.67 -6.54 -12.06
CA THR A 116 5.58 -5.08 -11.99
C THR A 116 6.64 -4.56 -11.03
N ALA A 117 7.45 -3.61 -11.51
CA ALA A 117 8.36 -2.84 -10.67
C ALA A 117 7.96 -1.37 -10.65
N ILE A 118 8.21 -0.71 -9.53
CA ILE A 118 8.08 0.73 -9.38
C ILE A 118 9.50 1.27 -9.25
N ARG A 119 9.89 2.16 -10.16
CA ARG A 119 11.15 2.89 -10.08
C ARG A 119 10.87 4.27 -9.51
N TRP A 120 11.65 4.64 -8.52
CA TRP A 120 11.70 5.99 -7.99
C TRP A 120 13.03 6.62 -8.36
N GLU A 121 13.02 7.60 -9.23
CA GLU A 121 14.24 8.27 -9.66
C GLU A 121 14.81 9.15 -8.55
N ALA A 122 16.13 9.11 -8.40
CA ALA A 122 16.82 10.00 -7.48
C ALA A 122 16.65 11.45 -7.91
N ASP A 123 16.50 12.35 -6.93
CA ASP A 123 16.50 13.78 -7.19
C ASP A 123 17.81 14.19 -7.89
N PRO A 124 17.76 14.98 -8.97
CA PRO A 124 18.97 15.46 -9.65
C PRO A 124 19.96 16.18 -8.73
N ALA A 125 19.46 16.87 -7.69
CA ALA A 125 20.32 17.53 -6.71
C ALA A 125 21.05 16.51 -5.82
N ASP A 126 20.40 15.41 -5.44
CA ASP A 126 21.03 14.34 -4.68
C ASP A 126 22.04 13.59 -5.55
N ARG A 127 21.75 13.32 -6.81
CA ARG A 127 22.71 12.75 -7.76
C ARG A 127 23.96 13.62 -7.92
N ALA A 128 23.79 14.93 -8.01
CA ALA A 128 24.89 15.87 -8.13
C ALA A 128 25.80 15.90 -6.88
N ARG A 129 25.24 15.62 -5.70
CA ARG A 129 26.02 15.53 -4.44
C ARG A 129 26.86 14.24 -4.34
N PHE A 130 26.48 13.19 -5.09
CA PHE A 130 27.13 11.88 -5.05
C PHE A 130 27.48 11.36 -6.46
N PRO A 131 28.28 12.12 -7.24
CA PRO A 131 28.53 11.79 -8.64
C PRO A 131 29.27 10.46 -8.85
N GLU A 132 29.99 9.98 -7.83
CA GLU A 132 30.77 8.73 -7.85
C GLU A 132 29.91 7.49 -7.56
N ALA A 133 28.65 7.64 -7.19
CA ALA A 133 27.80 6.56 -6.74
C ALA A 133 26.49 6.45 -7.54
N PRO A 134 26.53 6.15 -8.84
CA PRO A 134 25.30 5.77 -9.56
C PRO A 134 24.90 4.35 -9.13
N ALA A 135 24.26 4.23 -7.99
CA ALA A 135 23.76 2.96 -7.48
C ALA A 135 22.23 2.87 -7.63
N THR A 136 21.74 1.69 -7.97
CA THR A 136 20.32 1.35 -7.91
C THR A 136 20.08 0.49 -6.68
N LEU A 137 19.19 0.94 -5.81
CA LEU A 137 18.73 0.15 -4.68
C LEU A 137 17.51 -0.66 -5.10
N VAL A 138 17.65 -1.99 -5.18
CA VAL A 138 16.53 -2.89 -5.44
C VAL A 138 15.92 -3.31 -4.11
N MET A 139 14.66 -2.99 -3.92
CA MET A 139 13.89 -3.39 -2.74
C MET A 139 12.82 -4.40 -3.15
N MET A 140 12.67 -5.46 -2.36
CA MET A 140 11.71 -6.52 -2.60
C MET A 140 10.82 -6.71 -1.39
N ASN A 141 9.53 -6.87 -1.61
CA ASN A 141 8.58 -7.26 -0.57
C ASN A 141 8.74 -8.73 -0.17
N GLY A 142 8.23 -9.03 1.02
CA GLY A 142 7.93 -10.40 1.39
C GLY A 142 6.80 -11.00 0.55
N PHE A 143 6.54 -12.27 0.76
CA PHE A 143 5.58 -13.09 0.00
C PHE A 143 4.16 -12.50 -0.07
N ASP A 144 3.75 -11.74 0.95
CA ASP A 144 2.38 -11.22 1.12
C ASP A 144 2.27 -9.70 0.93
N GLY A 145 3.25 -9.06 0.30
CA GLY A 145 3.27 -7.61 0.12
C GLY A 145 3.15 -7.15 -1.33
N TYR A 146 2.62 -5.95 -1.51
CA TYR A 146 2.62 -5.26 -2.79
C TYR A 146 3.83 -4.32 -2.91
N ALA A 147 4.32 -4.08 -4.14
CA ALA A 147 5.45 -3.18 -4.37
C ALA A 147 5.21 -1.76 -3.81
N GLU A 148 3.96 -1.31 -3.85
CA GLU A 148 3.51 -0.02 -3.32
C GLU A 148 3.77 0.14 -1.81
N GLU A 149 3.73 -0.94 -1.06
CA GLU A 149 3.90 -0.89 0.41
C GLU A 149 5.35 -0.65 0.83
N ILE A 150 6.32 -1.00 -0.03
CA ILE A 150 7.75 -0.71 0.21
C ILE A 150 8.04 0.79 0.12
N MET A 151 7.26 1.54 -0.65
CA MET A 151 7.49 2.97 -0.82
C MET A 151 7.46 3.73 0.51
N GLY A 152 6.56 3.37 1.43
CA GLY A 152 6.54 3.96 2.77
C GLY A 152 7.85 3.77 3.55
N PHE A 153 8.62 2.72 3.25
CA PHE A 153 9.96 2.54 3.80
C PHE A 153 11.00 3.38 3.05
N ALA A 154 10.91 3.43 1.72
CA ALA A 154 11.82 4.19 0.88
C ALA A 154 11.75 5.72 1.17
N GLU A 155 10.58 6.25 1.54
CA GLU A 155 10.39 7.64 1.93
C GLU A 155 11.19 8.05 3.18
N HIS A 156 11.66 7.10 3.97
CA HIS A 156 12.52 7.37 5.14
C HIS A 156 13.98 7.66 4.78
N PHE A 157 14.38 7.51 3.53
CA PHE A 157 15.73 7.91 3.10
C PHE A 157 15.74 9.40 2.76
N PRO A 158 16.32 10.28 3.60
CA PRO A 158 16.24 11.73 3.44
C PRO A 158 17.05 12.29 2.27
N SER A 159 18.07 11.57 1.82
CA SER A 159 18.80 11.85 0.59
C SER A 159 19.07 10.53 -0.13
N ARG A 160 18.79 10.50 -1.42
CA ARG A 160 18.87 9.29 -2.22
C ARG A 160 19.79 9.53 -3.42
N PRO A 161 21.06 9.11 -3.33
CA PRO A 161 21.98 9.15 -4.46
C PRO A 161 21.73 8.01 -5.46
N PHE A 162 20.69 7.18 -5.23
CA PHE A 162 20.35 6.00 -6.03
C PHE A 162 18.87 6.02 -6.46
N ASP A 163 18.61 5.37 -7.56
CA ASP A 163 17.26 5.08 -8.08
C ASP A 163 16.65 3.85 -7.39
#